data_67037b3d41641e78e0312499314a053a
#
_entry.id   67037b3d41641e78e0312499314a053a
#
_cell.length_a   1.000
_cell.length_b   1.000
_cell.length_c   1.000
_cell.angle_alpha   90.00
_cell.angle_beta   90.00
_cell.angle_gamma   90.00
#
_symmetry.space_group_name_H-M   'P 1'
#
loop_
_entity.id
_entity.type
_entity.pdbx_description
1 polymer ?
#
loop_
_entity_poly.entity_id
_entity_poly.type
_entity_poly.pdbx_seq_one_letter_code
_entity_poly.pdbx_strand_id
1 'polypeptide(L)'
;MISTISVNGRWARVRVEGDESKPTVLLLHGITRSLDDWDPQFEALSGEFRLVALDLPGYGWSAPHPEGAGLEALARGVGETLDALGVTGPVHVVGNSLGGAVTMTLLTQRPEQVATMTLVDSAGFGKEVTPLLRLLGLPVIGKLMATVPSRLSAIIQERLIFADKSFATRARIDHAMAIARETDAGLTTWRTADTLGSVLGGVKQEWRDALQTAIAKTPRPTLIVWGDRDQILPPAHLDAARALIPHSEGHLIPGVGHMPQLECAPEFDALLTEFLARNATPELRRAASQ
;
A
#
# COMPACT_ATOMS: atom_id res chain seq x y z
N MET A 1 -6.02 -17.42 -5.71
CA MET A 1 -6.29 -18.18 -4.45
C MET A 1 -5.48 -17.59 -3.31
N ILE A 2 -6.08 -17.43 -2.10
CA ILE A 2 -5.33 -16.98 -0.91
C ILE A 2 -4.60 -18.17 -0.31
N SER A 3 -3.33 -17.98 0.04
CA SER A 3 -2.48 -18.98 0.67
C SER A 3 -1.52 -18.36 1.68
N THR A 4 -0.90 -19.19 2.51
CA THR A 4 0.18 -18.80 3.41
C THR A 4 1.43 -19.54 2.98
N ILE A 5 2.51 -18.79 2.73
CA ILE A 5 3.80 -19.33 2.29
C ILE A 5 4.89 -19.05 3.32
N SER A 6 5.96 -19.84 3.29
CA SER A 6 7.15 -19.58 4.11
C SER A 6 8.15 -18.71 3.32
N VAL A 7 8.56 -17.61 3.92
CA VAL A 7 9.53 -16.66 3.35
C VAL A 7 10.64 -16.45 4.37
N ASN A 8 11.83 -17.00 4.13
CA ASN A 8 12.98 -16.93 5.04
C ASN A 8 12.62 -17.30 6.50
N GLY A 9 11.79 -18.34 6.70
CA GLY A 9 11.37 -18.83 8.01
C GLY A 9 10.22 -18.06 8.67
N ARG A 10 9.64 -17.06 8.03
CA ARG A 10 8.42 -16.35 8.45
C ARG A 10 7.23 -16.68 7.55
N TRP A 11 6.04 -16.57 8.07
CA TRP A 11 4.80 -16.76 7.30
C TRP A 11 4.40 -15.47 6.62
N ALA A 12 4.07 -15.57 5.33
CA ALA A 12 3.47 -14.48 4.57
C ALA A 12 2.14 -14.95 3.96
N ARG A 13 1.07 -14.19 4.18
CA ARG A 13 -0.22 -14.41 3.53
C ARG A 13 -0.20 -13.70 2.18
N VAL A 14 -0.54 -14.43 1.15
CA VAL A 14 -0.51 -13.96 -0.25
C VAL A 14 -1.77 -14.38 -0.99
N ARG A 15 -2.15 -13.60 -1.99
CA ARG A 15 -3.15 -13.96 -2.99
C ARG A 15 -2.55 -13.84 -4.37
N VAL A 16 -2.62 -14.92 -5.16
CA VAL A 16 -2.13 -14.94 -6.53
C VAL A 16 -3.25 -15.43 -7.43
N GLU A 17 -3.56 -14.66 -8.48
CA GLU A 17 -4.56 -15.01 -9.50
C GLU A 17 -4.13 -14.47 -10.87
N GLY A 18 -4.63 -15.10 -11.93
CA GLY A 18 -4.28 -14.78 -13.31
C GLY A 18 -3.22 -15.72 -13.88
N ASP A 19 -3.03 -15.64 -15.18
CA ASP A 19 -2.08 -16.47 -15.92
C ASP A 19 -0.64 -16.00 -15.69
N GLU A 20 0.27 -16.94 -15.41
CA GLU A 20 1.69 -16.64 -15.14
C GLU A 20 2.42 -16.03 -16.35
N SER A 21 1.92 -16.25 -17.56
CA SER A 21 2.46 -15.65 -18.79
C SER A 21 2.09 -14.16 -18.99
N LYS A 22 1.23 -13.62 -18.13
CA LYS A 22 0.78 -12.22 -18.20
C LYS A 22 1.67 -11.30 -17.36
N PRO A 23 1.71 -9.99 -17.68
CA PRO A 23 2.40 -9.02 -16.84
C PRO A 23 1.90 -9.08 -15.39
N THR A 24 2.85 -9.10 -14.44
CA THR A 24 2.53 -9.19 -13.02
C THR A 24 2.24 -7.81 -12.44
N VAL A 25 1.15 -7.70 -11.70
CA VAL A 25 0.76 -6.52 -10.90
C VAL A 25 0.82 -6.88 -9.42
N LEU A 26 1.67 -6.19 -8.68
CA LEU A 26 1.82 -6.30 -7.24
C LEU A 26 0.95 -5.27 -6.55
N LEU A 27 0.11 -5.68 -5.59
CA LEU A 27 -0.87 -4.86 -4.88
C LEU A 27 -0.50 -4.77 -3.40
N LEU A 28 -0.21 -3.57 -2.88
CA LEU A 28 0.25 -3.30 -1.53
C LEU A 28 -0.74 -2.43 -0.76
N HIS A 29 -1.28 -2.95 0.33
CA HIS A 29 -2.27 -2.30 1.18
C HIS A 29 -1.69 -1.22 2.12
N GLY A 30 -2.56 -0.43 2.75
CA GLY A 30 -2.20 0.62 3.71
C GLY A 30 -1.91 0.11 5.13
N ILE A 31 -1.58 1.04 6.03
CA ILE A 31 -1.38 0.76 7.45
C ILE A 31 -2.66 0.17 8.07
N THR A 32 -2.53 -0.81 8.95
CA THR A 32 -3.65 -1.53 9.63
C THR A 32 -4.59 -2.30 8.70
N ARG A 33 -4.21 -2.48 7.44
CA ARG A 33 -5.04 -3.13 6.40
C ARG A 33 -4.49 -4.52 6.05
N SER A 34 -5.08 -5.14 5.03
CA SER A 34 -4.69 -6.43 4.49
C SER A 34 -4.89 -6.49 2.98
N LEU A 35 -4.42 -7.56 2.36
CA LEU A 35 -4.58 -7.83 0.93
C LEU A 35 -6.04 -7.88 0.46
N ASP A 36 -6.99 -8.06 1.38
CA ASP A 36 -8.43 -8.12 1.07
C ASP A 36 -8.99 -6.77 0.58
N ASP A 37 -8.26 -5.66 0.78
CA ASP A 37 -8.65 -4.35 0.22
C ASP A 37 -8.52 -4.28 -1.31
N TRP A 38 -7.98 -5.31 -1.94
CA TRP A 38 -7.80 -5.43 -3.38
C TRP A 38 -8.78 -6.40 -4.04
N ASP A 39 -9.79 -6.90 -3.30
CA ASP A 39 -10.78 -7.83 -3.84
C ASP A 39 -11.43 -7.37 -5.17
N PRO A 40 -11.86 -6.09 -5.32
CA PRO A 40 -12.44 -5.65 -6.59
C PRO A 40 -11.46 -5.74 -7.76
N GLN A 41 -10.17 -5.45 -7.54
CA GLN A 41 -9.15 -5.51 -8.60
C GLN A 41 -8.87 -6.94 -9.03
N PHE A 42 -8.95 -7.90 -8.10
CA PHE A 42 -8.85 -9.32 -8.47
C PHE A 42 -10.02 -9.75 -9.37
N GLU A 43 -11.23 -9.30 -9.08
CA GLU A 43 -12.42 -9.59 -9.90
C GLU A 43 -12.30 -8.94 -11.28
N ALA A 44 -11.82 -7.68 -11.34
CA ALA A 44 -11.79 -6.92 -12.58
C ALA A 44 -10.60 -7.28 -13.50
N LEU A 45 -9.40 -7.51 -12.93
CA LEU A 45 -8.15 -7.46 -13.69
C LEU A 45 -7.47 -8.83 -13.86
N SER A 46 -7.85 -9.88 -13.12
CA SER A 46 -7.20 -11.20 -13.21
C SER A 46 -7.33 -11.87 -14.59
N GLY A 47 -8.29 -11.43 -15.38
CA GLY A 47 -8.46 -11.82 -16.80
C GLY A 47 -7.36 -11.30 -17.73
N GLU A 48 -6.69 -10.17 -17.39
CA GLU A 48 -5.69 -9.51 -18.24
C GLU A 48 -4.29 -9.53 -17.64
N PHE A 49 -4.16 -9.61 -16.31
CA PHE A 49 -2.88 -9.56 -15.58
C PHE A 49 -2.74 -10.76 -14.63
N ARG A 50 -1.50 -11.06 -14.28
CA ARG A 50 -1.19 -11.87 -13.10
C ARG A 50 -1.17 -10.94 -11.89
N LEU A 51 -2.14 -11.11 -10.98
CA LEU A 51 -2.25 -10.29 -9.78
C LEU A 51 -1.60 -10.98 -8.59
N VAL A 52 -0.76 -10.26 -7.88
CA VAL A 52 -0.13 -10.69 -6.63
C VAL A 52 -0.44 -9.64 -5.57
N ALA A 53 -1.15 -10.03 -4.52
CA ALA A 53 -1.28 -9.22 -3.31
C ALA A 53 -0.69 -9.96 -2.12
N LEU A 54 -0.16 -9.22 -1.16
CA LEU A 54 0.36 -9.79 0.07
C LEU A 54 -0.03 -8.93 1.27
N ASP A 55 -0.18 -9.55 2.43
CA ASP A 55 -0.18 -8.81 3.68
C ASP A 55 1.25 -8.35 3.96
N LEU A 56 1.45 -7.04 4.10
CA LEU A 56 2.75 -6.47 4.45
C LEU A 56 3.29 -7.10 5.74
N PRO A 57 4.60 -7.26 5.91
CA PRO A 57 5.17 -7.90 7.10
C PRO A 57 4.63 -7.31 8.42
N GLY A 58 4.01 -8.17 9.24
CA GLY A 58 3.40 -7.82 10.52
C GLY A 58 2.02 -7.17 10.44
N TYR A 59 1.44 -7.12 9.24
CA TYR A 59 0.06 -6.70 8.99
C TYR A 59 -0.78 -7.89 8.52
N GLY A 60 -2.11 -7.74 8.56
CA GLY A 60 -3.02 -8.81 8.22
C GLY A 60 -2.71 -10.07 9.01
N TRP A 61 -2.41 -11.14 8.32
CA TRP A 61 -1.99 -12.44 8.90
C TRP A 61 -0.56 -12.81 8.52
N SER A 62 0.27 -11.85 8.11
CA SER A 62 1.68 -12.06 7.84
C SER A 62 2.53 -11.83 9.09
N ALA A 63 3.55 -12.67 9.31
CA ALA A 63 4.50 -12.49 10.38
C ALA A 63 5.34 -11.21 10.18
N PRO A 64 5.77 -10.52 11.26
CA PRO A 64 6.61 -9.34 11.16
C PRO A 64 7.99 -9.67 10.57
N HIS A 65 8.61 -8.67 9.93
CA HIS A 65 9.98 -8.77 9.48
C HIS A 65 10.95 -8.67 10.67
N PRO A 66 12.01 -9.48 10.73
CA PRO A 66 12.96 -9.47 11.87
C PRO A 66 13.71 -8.15 12.02
N GLU A 67 13.90 -7.40 10.95
CA GLU A 67 14.54 -6.08 10.97
C GLU A 67 13.60 -4.94 11.42
N GLY A 68 12.33 -5.24 11.74
CA GLY A 68 11.38 -4.29 12.29
C GLY A 68 10.22 -3.94 11.36
N ALA A 69 9.64 -2.74 11.55
CA ALA A 69 8.42 -2.28 10.88
C ALA A 69 8.61 -0.93 10.16
N GLY A 70 9.84 -0.54 9.87
CA GLY A 70 10.17 0.62 9.02
C GLY A 70 10.00 0.30 7.54
N LEU A 71 9.99 1.33 6.69
CA LEU A 71 9.79 1.18 5.24
C LEU A 71 10.78 0.21 4.61
N GLU A 72 12.05 0.26 5.03
CA GLU A 72 13.11 -0.59 4.50
C GLU A 72 12.85 -2.08 4.79
N ALA A 73 12.40 -2.40 6.00
CA ALA A 73 12.07 -3.76 6.40
C ALA A 73 10.79 -4.26 5.70
N LEU A 74 9.78 -3.39 5.56
CA LEU A 74 8.55 -3.70 4.85
C LEU A 74 8.83 -3.98 3.36
N ALA A 75 9.59 -3.11 2.69
CA ALA A 75 9.94 -3.27 1.28
C ALA A 75 10.84 -4.49 1.05
N ARG A 76 11.81 -4.76 1.95
CA ARG A 76 12.62 -5.98 1.91
C ARG A 76 11.75 -7.23 1.98
N GLY A 77 10.82 -7.27 2.92
CA GLY A 77 9.90 -8.39 3.07
C GLY A 77 8.95 -8.58 1.88
N VAL A 78 8.56 -7.50 1.19
CA VAL A 78 7.84 -7.57 -0.09
C VAL A 78 8.71 -8.24 -1.15
N GLY A 79 9.96 -7.77 -1.34
CA GLY A 79 10.88 -8.34 -2.30
C GLY A 79 11.18 -9.82 -2.04
N GLU A 80 11.43 -10.22 -0.78
CA GLU A 80 11.61 -11.61 -0.37
C GLU A 80 10.37 -12.48 -0.67
N THR A 81 9.17 -11.90 -0.52
CA THR A 81 7.93 -12.61 -0.84
C THR A 81 7.78 -12.83 -2.34
N LEU A 82 8.17 -11.85 -3.18
CA LEU A 82 8.21 -12.02 -4.63
C LEU A 82 9.22 -13.11 -5.03
N ASP A 83 10.41 -13.13 -4.42
CA ASP A 83 11.42 -14.18 -4.66
C ASP A 83 10.86 -15.57 -4.32
N ALA A 84 10.20 -15.71 -3.17
CA ALA A 84 9.58 -16.97 -2.74
C ALA A 84 8.41 -17.42 -3.65
N LEU A 85 7.76 -16.49 -4.35
CA LEU A 85 6.73 -16.77 -5.36
C LEU A 85 7.31 -17.02 -6.75
N GLY A 86 8.65 -16.97 -6.92
CA GLY A 86 9.30 -17.10 -8.21
C GLY A 86 9.10 -15.89 -9.14
N VAL A 87 8.68 -14.75 -8.61
CA VAL A 87 8.49 -13.51 -9.39
C VAL A 87 9.80 -12.75 -9.44
N THR A 88 10.63 -13.05 -10.43
CA THR A 88 11.99 -12.51 -10.59
C THR A 88 12.08 -11.34 -11.58
N GLY A 89 11.11 -11.20 -12.46
CA GLY A 89 11.06 -10.14 -13.46
C GLY A 89 10.48 -8.83 -12.91
N PRO A 90 10.52 -7.76 -13.74
CA PRO A 90 9.93 -6.49 -13.38
C PRO A 90 8.39 -6.61 -13.25
N VAL A 91 7.83 -5.95 -12.24
CA VAL A 91 6.39 -5.93 -11.94
C VAL A 91 5.84 -4.51 -11.94
N HIS A 92 4.57 -4.37 -12.27
CA HIS A 92 3.82 -3.16 -12.00
C HIS A 92 3.45 -3.13 -10.51
N VAL A 93 3.78 -2.07 -9.77
CA VAL A 93 3.51 -2.00 -8.33
C VAL A 93 2.43 -0.96 -8.06
N VAL A 94 1.37 -1.38 -7.39
CA VAL A 94 0.25 -0.53 -6.97
C VAL A 94 0.22 -0.48 -5.45
N GLY A 95 0.32 0.70 -4.87
CA GLY A 95 0.36 0.84 -3.40
C GLY A 95 -0.59 1.93 -2.89
N ASN A 96 -1.46 1.57 -1.95
CA ASN A 96 -2.30 2.51 -1.24
C ASN A 96 -1.63 2.99 0.06
N SER A 97 -1.64 4.30 0.32
CA SER A 97 -1.21 4.88 1.58
C SER A 97 0.23 4.47 1.98
N LEU A 98 0.41 3.71 3.07
CA LEU A 98 1.68 3.10 3.45
C LEU A 98 2.25 2.22 2.32
N GLY A 99 1.39 1.46 1.63
CA GLY A 99 1.78 0.64 0.48
C GLY A 99 2.43 1.44 -0.64
N GLY A 100 2.01 2.69 -0.84
CA GLY A 100 2.66 3.61 -1.79
C GLY A 100 4.09 4.00 -1.35
N ALA A 101 4.30 4.30 -0.07
CA ALA A 101 5.64 4.53 0.46
C ALA A 101 6.53 3.28 0.38
N VAL A 102 5.95 2.09 0.62
CA VAL A 102 6.65 0.81 0.45
C VAL A 102 6.99 0.56 -1.03
N THR A 103 6.10 0.91 -1.98
CA THR A 103 6.37 0.87 -3.43
C THR A 103 7.59 1.70 -3.80
N MET A 104 7.65 2.93 -3.34
CA MET A 104 8.79 3.82 -3.57
C MET A 104 10.08 3.30 -2.92
N THR A 105 9.98 2.71 -1.73
CA THR A 105 11.13 2.10 -1.05
C THR A 105 11.61 0.83 -1.79
N LEU A 106 10.68 0.01 -2.31
CA LEU A 106 11.02 -1.15 -3.13
C LEU A 106 11.81 -0.73 -4.38
N LEU A 107 11.41 0.37 -5.04
CA LEU A 107 12.17 0.93 -6.16
C LEU A 107 13.60 1.29 -5.76
N THR A 108 13.84 1.76 -4.53
CA THR A 108 15.21 2.07 -4.08
C THR A 108 16.07 0.83 -3.85
N GLN A 109 15.46 -0.26 -3.38
CA GLN A 109 16.15 -1.49 -3.04
C GLN A 109 16.32 -2.42 -4.24
N ARG A 110 15.33 -2.44 -5.16
CA ARG A 110 15.24 -3.35 -6.30
C ARG A 110 14.74 -2.61 -7.55
N PRO A 111 15.53 -1.64 -8.06
CA PRO A 111 15.08 -0.79 -9.17
C PRO A 111 14.73 -1.60 -10.43
N GLU A 112 15.42 -2.71 -10.70
CA GLU A 112 15.16 -3.60 -11.83
C GLU A 112 13.83 -4.37 -11.72
N GLN A 113 13.30 -4.53 -10.49
CA GLN A 113 12.06 -5.26 -10.23
C GLN A 113 10.82 -4.38 -10.32
N VAL A 114 10.95 -3.04 -10.33
CA VAL A 114 9.82 -2.13 -10.44
C VAL A 114 9.73 -1.56 -11.85
N ALA A 115 8.73 -1.99 -12.61
CA ALA A 115 8.46 -1.51 -13.97
C ALA A 115 7.74 -0.15 -13.97
N THR A 116 6.65 -0.07 -13.21
CA THR A 116 5.84 1.14 -13.05
C THR A 116 5.36 1.27 -11.61
N MET A 117 4.96 2.46 -11.22
CA MET A 117 4.32 2.71 -9.92
C MET A 117 2.90 3.25 -10.12
N THR A 118 1.95 2.74 -9.34
CA THR A 118 0.65 3.38 -9.13
C THR A 118 0.53 3.73 -7.65
N LEU A 119 0.45 5.02 -7.36
CA LEU A 119 0.45 5.57 -6.01
C LEU A 119 -0.96 6.06 -5.68
N VAL A 120 -1.65 5.33 -4.79
CA VAL A 120 -3.04 5.57 -4.42
C VAL A 120 -3.10 6.21 -3.04
N ASP A 121 -3.51 7.48 -2.97
CA ASP A 121 -3.52 8.25 -1.70
C ASP A 121 -2.24 8.01 -0.88
N SER A 122 -1.08 8.12 -1.55
CA SER A 122 0.19 7.58 -1.06
C SER A 122 0.83 8.45 0.01
N ALA A 123 1.38 7.83 1.04
CA ALA A 123 2.30 8.50 1.95
C ALA A 123 3.62 8.85 1.24
N GLY A 124 4.26 9.97 1.65
CA GLY A 124 5.59 10.35 1.14
C GLY A 124 5.67 11.78 0.58
N PHE A 125 4.56 12.44 0.27
CA PHE A 125 4.55 13.72 -0.45
C PHE A 125 4.28 14.94 0.43
N GLY A 126 3.65 14.77 1.58
CA GLY A 126 3.41 15.84 2.54
C GLY A 126 3.65 15.40 3.99
N LYS A 127 3.68 16.38 4.90
CA LYS A 127 3.82 16.13 6.36
C LYS A 127 2.48 16.03 7.07
N GLU A 128 1.42 16.52 6.44
CA GLU A 128 0.08 16.57 6.98
C GLU A 128 -0.53 15.18 6.98
N VAL A 129 -1.03 14.75 8.14
CA VAL A 129 -1.77 13.51 8.32
C VAL A 129 -2.87 13.73 9.35
N THR A 130 -3.89 12.88 9.32
CA THR A 130 -4.97 12.92 10.32
C THR A 130 -4.41 12.93 11.75
N PRO A 131 -5.05 13.66 12.69
CA PRO A 131 -4.65 13.67 14.10
C PRO A 131 -4.57 12.26 14.72
N LEU A 132 -5.41 11.33 14.27
CA LEU A 132 -5.39 9.95 14.74
C LEU A 132 -4.03 9.26 14.47
N LEU A 133 -3.47 9.42 13.27
CA LEU A 133 -2.14 8.87 12.94
C LEU A 133 -1.02 9.55 13.74
N ARG A 134 -1.14 10.85 14.05
CA ARG A 134 -0.17 11.53 14.92
C ARG A 134 -0.18 10.96 16.33
N LEU A 135 -1.36 10.66 16.87
CA LEU A 135 -1.50 10.04 18.19
C LEU A 135 -0.91 8.63 18.23
N LEU A 136 -1.04 7.87 17.15
CA LEU A 136 -0.42 6.53 17.04
C LEU A 136 1.11 6.57 17.13
N GLY A 137 1.76 7.63 16.70
CA GLY A 137 3.21 7.82 16.82
C GLY A 137 3.69 8.15 18.24
N LEU A 138 2.79 8.34 19.23
CA LEU A 138 3.18 8.63 20.61
C LEU A 138 3.70 7.35 21.33
N PRO A 139 4.82 7.44 22.09
CA PRO A 139 5.44 6.26 22.68
C PRO A 139 4.54 5.44 23.61
N VAL A 140 3.74 6.11 24.46
CA VAL A 140 2.87 5.43 25.46
C VAL A 140 1.44 5.35 24.95
N ILE A 141 0.85 6.49 24.60
CA ILE A 141 -0.56 6.57 24.19
C ILE A 141 -0.75 5.80 22.87
N GLY A 142 0.10 6.03 21.88
CA GLY A 142 0.02 5.38 20.58
C GLY A 142 0.20 3.86 20.68
N LYS A 143 1.17 3.41 21.51
CA LYS A 143 1.35 1.99 21.78
C LYS A 143 0.11 1.36 22.40
N LEU A 144 -0.48 2.01 23.43
CA LEU A 144 -1.71 1.53 24.06
C LEU A 144 -2.88 1.49 23.07
N MET A 145 -3.05 2.55 22.28
CA MET A 145 -4.11 2.61 21.26
C MET A 145 -3.97 1.51 20.21
N ALA A 146 -2.75 1.22 19.77
CA ALA A 146 -2.48 0.21 18.75
C ALA A 146 -2.60 -1.23 19.30
N THR A 147 -2.16 -1.48 20.55
CA THR A 147 -2.08 -2.85 21.11
C THR A 147 -3.34 -3.28 21.88
N VAL A 148 -4.31 -2.37 22.09
CA VAL A 148 -5.59 -2.71 22.72
C VAL A 148 -6.72 -2.60 21.68
N PRO A 149 -7.08 -3.70 21.00
CA PRO A 149 -8.12 -3.70 19.99
C PRO A 149 -9.48 -3.24 20.58
N SER A 150 -10.09 -2.27 19.91
CA SER A 150 -11.39 -1.72 20.31
C SER A 150 -12.32 -1.65 19.10
N ARG A 151 -13.55 -2.17 19.25
CA ARG A 151 -14.56 -2.06 18.21
C ARG A 151 -14.88 -0.60 17.86
N LEU A 152 -14.84 0.30 18.85
CA LEU A 152 -15.03 1.71 18.61
C LEU A 152 -13.90 2.29 17.74
N SER A 153 -12.65 1.93 18.01
CA SER A 153 -11.50 2.33 17.18
C SER A 153 -11.65 1.83 15.75
N ALA A 154 -12.06 0.58 15.56
CA ALA A 154 -12.31 0.01 14.23
C ALA A 154 -13.44 0.76 13.49
N ILE A 155 -14.53 1.09 14.17
CA ILE A 155 -15.63 1.89 13.59
C ILE A 155 -15.13 3.27 13.16
N ILE A 156 -14.38 3.96 14.04
CA ILE A 156 -13.84 5.29 13.75
C ILE A 156 -12.91 5.22 12.54
N GLN A 157 -12.00 4.24 12.51
CA GLN A 157 -11.05 4.05 11.41
C GLN A 157 -11.77 3.77 10.09
N GLU A 158 -12.70 2.79 10.04
CA GLU A 158 -13.45 2.47 8.82
C GLU A 158 -14.27 3.67 8.33
N ARG A 159 -14.84 4.47 9.23
CA ARG A 159 -15.57 5.67 8.85
C ARG A 159 -14.66 6.82 8.42
N LEU A 160 -13.41 6.85 8.84
CA LEU A 160 -12.49 7.93 8.50
C LEU A 160 -11.91 7.76 7.10
N ILE A 161 -11.64 6.52 6.68
CA ILE A 161 -11.01 6.23 5.39
C ILE A 161 -11.95 6.40 4.18
N PHE A 162 -13.28 6.32 4.36
CA PHE A 162 -14.25 6.49 3.28
C PHE A 162 -14.94 7.85 3.34
N ALA A 163 -15.18 8.49 2.20
CA ALA A 163 -16.06 9.64 2.10
C ALA A 163 -17.51 9.21 2.27
N ASP A 164 -17.93 8.17 1.54
CA ASP A 164 -19.22 7.52 1.74
C ASP A 164 -19.15 6.50 2.90
N LYS A 165 -19.78 6.87 4.01
CA LYS A 165 -19.78 6.05 5.24
C LYS A 165 -20.53 4.73 5.12
N SER A 166 -21.26 4.48 4.03
CA SER A 166 -21.92 3.20 3.77
C SER A 166 -20.90 2.07 3.50
N PHE A 167 -19.70 2.41 3.03
CA PHE A 167 -18.59 1.48 2.89
C PHE A 167 -18.04 0.96 4.23
N ALA A 168 -18.25 1.66 5.34
CA ALA A 168 -17.90 1.21 6.69
C ALA A 168 -18.89 0.15 7.21
N THR A 169 -19.02 -0.95 6.47
CA THR A 169 -19.97 -2.02 6.77
C THR A 169 -19.59 -2.79 8.05
N ARG A 170 -20.57 -3.52 8.60
CA ARG A 170 -20.30 -4.42 9.73
C ARG A 170 -19.22 -5.45 9.40
N ALA A 171 -19.24 -6.01 8.20
CA ALA A 171 -18.25 -7.01 7.76
C ALA A 171 -16.83 -6.43 7.76
N ARG A 172 -16.64 -5.20 7.25
CA ARG A 172 -15.33 -4.52 7.26
C ARG A 172 -14.85 -4.20 8.67
N ILE A 173 -15.76 -3.75 9.55
CA ILE A 173 -15.43 -3.50 10.97
C ILE A 173 -15.03 -4.80 11.67
N ASP A 174 -15.74 -5.90 11.41
CA ASP A 174 -15.42 -7.23 11.98
C ASP A 174 -14.07 -7.73 11.44
N HIS A 175 -13.77 -7.51 10.16
CA HIS A 175 -12.48 -7.83 9.55
C HIS A 175 -11.35 -6.99 10.14
N ALA A 176 -11.50 -5.67 10.28
CA ALA A 176 -10.53 -4.79 10.94
C ALA A 176 -10.25 -5.24 12.39
N MET A 177 -11.30 -5.69 13.11
CA MET A 177 -11.16 -6.24 14.45
C MET A 177 -10.43 -7.60 14.46
N ALA A 178 -10.61 -8.44 13.43
CA ALA A 178 -9.89 -9.69 13.31
C ALA A 178 -8.39 -9.43 13.13
N ILE A 179 -8.01 -8.55 12.21
CA ILE A 179 -6.61 -8.13 12.00
C ILE A 179 -6.02 -7.53 13.29
N ALA A 180 -6.74 -6.61 13.95
CA ALA A 180 -6.23 -5.94 15.14
C ALA A 180 -6.00 -6.88 16.35
N ARG A 181 -6.56 -8.09 16.32
CA ARG A 181 -6.37 -9.13 17.34
C ARG A 181 -5.19 -10.06 17.08
N GLU A 182 -4.60 -10.01 15.89
CA GLU A 182 -3.39 -10.78 15.60
C GLU A 182 -2.25 -10.34 16.52
N THR A 183 -1.43 -11.29 16.95
CA THR A 183 -0.47 -11.12 18.06
C THR A 183 0.46 -9.94 17.86
N ASP A 184 0.94 -9.71 16.62
CA ASP A 184 1.95 -8.69 16.31
C ASP A 184 1.36 -7.43 15.68
N ALA A 185 0.10 -7.43 15.26
CA ALA A 185 -0.51 -6.36 14.47
C ALA A 185 -0.45 -4.99 15.16
N GLY A 186 -0.83 -4.93 16.43
CA GLY A 186 -0.80 -3.68 17.20
C GLY A 186 0.61 -3.15 17.40
N LEU A 187 1.57 -4.02 17.70
CA LEU A 187 2.96 -3.63 17.92
C LEU A 187 3.62 -3.17 16.61
N THR A 188 3.36 -3.87 15.51
CA THR A 188 3.82 -3.47 14.17
C THR A 188 3.25 -2.11 13.79
N THR A 189 1.95 -1.91 13.95
CA THR A 189 1.29 -0.62 13.67
C THR A 189 1.91 0.52 14.45
N TRP A 190 2.12 0.34 15.77
CA TRP A 190 2.76 1.36 16.58
C TRP A 190 4.20 1.63 16.13
N ARG A 191 5.01 0.60 15.89
CA ARG A 191 6.41 0.75 15.44
C ARG A 191 6.51 1.46 14.11
N THR A 192 5.64 1.13 13.15
CA THR A 192 5.56 1.84 11.87
C THR A 192 5.23 3.31 12.08
N ALA A 193 4.19 3.62 12.89
CA ALA A 193 3.79 4.99 13.17
C ALA A 193 4.89 5.78 13.91
N ASP A 194 5.60 5.17 14.86
CA ASP A 194 6.72 5.78 15.58
C ASP A 194 7.93 6.03 14.66
N THR A 195 8.21 5.08 13.75
CA THR A 195 9.31 5.24 12.77
C THR A 195 9.02 6.35 11.78
N LEU A 196 7.81 6.42 11.24
CA LEU A 196 7.46 7.35 10.16
C LEU A 196 6.93 8.69 10.66
N GLY A 197 6.33 8.71 11.85
CA GLY A 197 5.65 9.87 12.42
C GLY A 197 6.54 10.76 13.29
N SER A 198 6.08 11.98 13.47
CA SER A 198 6.62 12.94 14.43
C SER A 198 5.48 13.48 15.26
N VAL A 199 5.66 13.53 16.58
CA VAL A 199 4.64 13.99 17.55
C VAL A 199 4.14 15.39 17.24
N LEU A 200 5.06 16.30 16.91
CA LEU A 200 4.77 17.71 16.68
C LEU A 200 4.66 18.10 15.20
N GLY A 201 5.29 17.33 14.33
CA GLY A 201 5.47 17.69 12.92
C GLY A 201 4.64 16.89 11.90
N GLY A 202 3.84 15.90 12.32
CA GLY A 202 3.16 14.99 11.39
C GLY A 202 4.09 13.88 10.93
N VAL A 203 4.43 13.82 9.66
CA VAL A 203 5.33 12.82 9.09
C VAL A 203 6.76 13.33 9.10
N LYS A 204 7.73 12.51 9.54
CA LYS A 204 9.16 12.85 9.55
C LYS A 204 9.66 13.17 8.15
N GLN A 205 10.54 14.17 8.05
CA GLN A 205 11.04 14.63 6.77
C GLN A 205 12.12 13.71 6.20
N GLU A 206 12.94 13.12 7.04
CA GLU A 206 14.14 12.38 6.64
C GLU A 206 13.84 11.25 5.66
N TRP A 207 12.86 10.41 5.98
CA TRP A 207 12.50 9.31 5.09
C TRP A 207 11.76 9.80 3.82
N ARG A 208 11.00 10.90 3.91
CA ARG A 208 10.36 11.50 2.73
C ARG A 208 11.41 12.02 1.75
N ASP A 209 12.40 12.77 2.24
CA ASP A 209 13.49 13.30 1.41
C ASP A 209 14.31 12.16 0.77
N ALA A 210 14.53 11.07 1.51
CA ALA A 210 15.21 9.89 0.98
C ALA A 210 14.43 9.26 -0.18
N LEU A 211 13.12 9.05 -0.03
CA LEU A 211 12.26 8.52 -1.09
C LEU A 211 12.21 9.46 -2.30
N GLN A 212 12.02 10.75 -2.07
CA GLN A 212 11.97 11.77 -3.12
C GLN A 212 13.26 11.80 -3.93
N THR A 213 14.41 11.73 -3.25
CA THR A 213 15.71 11.67 -3.91
C THR A 213 15.88 10.40 -4.76
N ALA A 214 15.38 9.28 -4.27
CA ALA A 214 15.48 7.99 -4.96
C ALA A 214 14.61 7.95 -6.23
N ILE A 215 13.37 8.44 -6.14
CA ILE A 215 12.45 8.53 -7.29
C ILE A 215 13.05 9.43 -8.39
N ALA A 216 13.64 10.57 -8.01
CA ALA A 216 14.29 11.47 -8.95
C ALA A 216 15.49 10.82 -9.67
N LYS A 217 16.22 9.93 -8.98
CA LYS A 217 17.37 9.22 -9.56
C LYS A 217 16.96 8.03 -10.45
N THR A 218 15.81 7.43 -10.19
CA THR A 218 15.34 6.21 -10.87
C THR A 218 13.90 6.41 -11.35
N PRO A 219 13.67 7.30 -12.32
CA PRO A 219 12.32 7.59 -12.80
C PRO A 219 11.65 6.35 -13.37
N ARG A 220 10.36 6.18 -13.07
CA ARG A 220 9.48 5.12 -13.61
C ARG A 220 8.18 5.76 -14.09
N PRO A 221 7.53 5.20 -15.13
CA PRO A 221 6.15 5.60 -15.44
C PRO A 221 5.31 5.50 -14.17
N THR A 222 4.60 6.57 -13.83
CA THR A 222 3.90 6.68 -12.55
C THR A 222 2.48 7.19 -12.76
N LEU A 223 1.50 6.45 -12.26
CA LEU A 223 0.11 6.88 -12.09
C LEU A 223 -0.08 7.31 -10.64
N ILE A 224 -0.72 8.45 -10.40
CA ILE A 224 -1.07 8.93 -9.06
C ILE A 224 -2.58 9.14 -9.02
N VAL A 225 -3.26 8.45 -8.12
CA VAL A 225 -4.70 8.56 -7.92
C VAL A 225 -4.97 9.04 -6.50
N TRP A 226 -5.88 10.02 -6.35
CA TRP A 226 -6.21 10.60 -5.05
C TRP A 226 -7.70 10.88 -4.93
N GLY A 227 -8.29 10.60 -3.76
CA GLY A 227 -9.64 11.03 -3.44
C GLY A 227 -9.68 12.48 -2.96
N ASP A 228 -10.62 13.31 -3.49
CA ASP A 228 -10.73 14.73 -3.10
C ASP A 228 -11.27 14.92 -1.67
N ARG A 229 -11.81 13.86 -1.07
CA ARG A 229 -12.34 13.81 0.31
C ARG A 229 -11.47 13.00 1.25
N ASP A 230 -10.22 12.72 0.88
CA ASP A 230 -9.29 12.02 1.76
C ASP A 230 -9.05 12.79 3.06
N GLN A 231 -9.45 12.17 4.19
CA GLN A 231 -9.31 12.71 5.54
C GLN A 231 -8.07 12.17 6.27
N ILE A 232 -7.34 11.24 5.65
CA ILE A 232 -6.11 10.64 6.19
C ILE A 232 -4.90 11.42 5.71
N LEU A 233 -4.76 11.56 4.37
CA LEU A 233 -3.71 12.30 3.69
C LEU A 233 -4.35 13.36 2.77
N PRO A 234 -4.17 14.66 3.07
CA PRO A 234 -4.87 15.71 2.34
C PRO A 234 -4.64 15.65 0.82
N PRO A 235 -5.68 15.95 0.00
CA PRO A 235 -5.59 15.94 -1.46
C PRO A 235 -4.49 16.85 -2.04
N ALA A 236 -4.07 17.89 -1.30
CA ALA A 236 -2.92 18.74 -1.66
C ALA A 236 -1.60 17.97 -1.83
N HIS A 237 -1.51 16.76 -1.29
CA HIS A 237 -0.36 15.89 -1.50
C HIS A 237 -0.26 15.40 -2.96
N LEU A 238 -1.37 15.33 -3.72
CA LEU A 238 -1.34 15.04 -5.16
C LEU A 238 -0.53 16.09 -5.93
N ASP A 239 -0.74 17.38 -5.64
CA ASP A 239 0.02 18.45 -6.31
C ASP A 239 1.50 18.38 -5.97
N ALA A 240 1.84 18.09 -4.70
CA ALA A 240 3.22 17.87 -4.27
C ALA A 240 3.85 16.64 -4.96
N ALA A 241 3.09 15.55 -5.12
CA ALA A 241 3.54 14.36 -5.82
C ALA A 241 3.80 14.63 -7.30
N ARG A 242 2.90 15.34 -7.99
CA ARG A 242 3.06 15.73 -9.39
C ARG A 242 4.24 16.69 -9.61
N ALA A 243 4.46 17.60 -8.68
CA ALA A 243 5.63 18.50 -8.74
C ALA A 243 6.94 17.72 -8.61
N LEU A 244 6.97 16.66 -7.82
CA LEU A 244 8.13 15.80 -7.62
C LEU A 244 8.34 14.81 -8.77
N ILE A 245 7.26 14.31 -9.37
CA ILE A 245 7.25 13.34 -10.48
C ILE A 245 6.58 14.01 -11.69
N PRO A 246 7.26 14.94 -12.39
CA PRO A 246 6.61 15.80 -13.40
C PRO A 246 6.03 15.04 -14.61
N HIS A 247 6.49 13.82 -14.86
CA HIS A 247 6.00 12.93 -15.93
C HIS A 247 4.94 11.95 -15.46
N SER A 248 4.45 12.09 -14.22
CA SER A 248 3.36 11.26 -13.71
C SER A 248 2.00 11.68 -14.27
N GLU A 249 1.10 10.71 -14.38
CA GLU A 249 -0.32 10.93 -14.64
C GLU A 249 -1.03 11.08 -13.29
N GLY A 250 -1.62 12.24 -13.03
CA GLY A 250 -2.27 12.52 -11.73
C GLY A 250 -3.77 12.70 -11.89
N HIS A 251 -4.55 11.94 -11.12
CA HIS A 251 -6.01 11.97 -11.10
C HIS A 251 -6.54 12.25 -9.69
N LEU A 252 -7.38 13.29 -9.58
CA LEU A 252 -8.14 13.61 -8.38
C LEU A 252 -9.60 13.17 -8.60
N ILE A 253 -10.08 12.19 -7.83
CA ILE A 253 -11.41 11.62 -8.02
C ILE A 253 -12.41 12.32 -7.08
N PRO A 254 -13.44 12.98 -7.64
CA PRO A 254 -14.41 13.71 -6.84
C PRO A 254 -15.28 12.82 -5.96
N GLY A 255 -15.53 13.24 -4.72
CA GLY A 255 -16.43 12.56 -3.78
C GLY A 255 -15.85 11.33 -3.10
N VAL A 256 -14.58 11.01 -3.35
CA VAL A 256 -13.91 9.77 -2.90
C VAL A 256 -12.97 10.06 -1.73
N GLY A 257 -12.90 9.15 -0.76
CA GLY A 257 -12.02 9.20 0.40
C GLY A 257 -10.64 8.61 0.15
N HIS A 258 -10.07 7.97 1.18
CA HIS A 258 -8.71 7.43 1.19
C HIS A 258 -8.54 6.08 0.46
N MET A 259 -9.62 5.51 -0.04
CA MET A 259 -9.62 4.16 -0.62
C MET A 259 -10.29 4.13 -2.01
N PRO A 260 -9.76 4.86 -3.03
CA PRO A 260 -10.35 4.88 -4.37
C PRO A 260 -10.56 3.49 -4.97
N GLN A 261 -9.64 2.55 -4.74
CA GLN A 261 -9.73 1.16 -5.20
C GLN A 261 -10.93 0.39 -4.65
N LEU A 262 -11.58 0.91 -3.61
CA LEU A 262 -12.79 0.34 -3.02
C LEU A 262 -14.01 1.22 -3.26
N GLU A 263 -13.88 2.53 -3.02
CA GLU A 263 -15.00 3.47 -2.99
C GLU A 263 -15.49 3.82 -4.39
N CYS A 264 -14.58 3.78 -5.39
CA CYS A 264 -14.91 3.97 -6.80
C CYS A 264 -14.20 2.94 -7.70
N ALA A 265 -14.21 1.66 -7.32
CA ALA A 265 -13.48 0.60 -7.99
C ALA A 265 -13.59 0.62 -9.53
N PRO A 266 -14.78 0.78 -10.17
CA PRO A 266 -14.86 0.78 -11.63
C PRO A 266 -14.06 1.91 -12.30
N GLU A 267 -14.06 3.11 -11.74
CA GLU A 267 -13.28 4.24 -12.27
C GLU A 267 -11.79 4.05 -12.03
N PHE A 268 -11.43 3.61 -10.83
CA PHE A 268 -10.04 3.28 -10.48
C PHE A 268 -9.48 2.17 -11.39
N ASP A 269 -10.23 1.09 -11.61
CA ASP A 269 -9.83 -0.04 -12.45
C ASP A 269 -9.65 0.36 -13.91
N ALA A 270 -10.49 1.25 -14.43
CA ALA A 270 -10.37 1.79 -15.78
C ALA A 270 -9.06 2.58 -15.94
N LEU A 271 -8.76 3.51 -15.01
CA LEU A 271 -7.51 4.28 -14.99
C LEU A 271 -6.28 3.37 -14.90
N LEU A 272 -6.34 2.40 -13.99
CA LEU A 272 -5.25 1.45 -13.76
C LEU A 272 -5.01 0.59 -15.01
N THR A 273 -6.05 0.00 -15.58
CA THR A 273 -5.95 -0.86 -16.77
C THR A 273 -5.36 -0.10 -17.94
N GLU A 274 -5.84 1.11 -18.22
CA GLU A 274 -5.33 1.95 -19.30
C GLU A 274 -3.84 2.29 -19.11
N PHE A 275 -3.45 2.66 -17.88
CA PHE A 275 -2.06 2.94 -17.55
C PHE A 275 -1.17 1.70 -17.71
N LEU A 276 -1.58 0.55 -17.19
CA LEU A 276 -0.83 -0.70 -17.28
C LEU A 276 -0.68 -1.16 -18.73
N ALA A 277 -1.74 -1.11 -19.52
CA ALA A 277 -1.71 -1.52 -20.94
C ALA A 277 -0.73 -0.70 -21.77
N ARG A 278 -0.66 0.62 -21.54
CA ARG A 278 0.30 1.51 -22.21
C ARG A 278 1.75 1.23 -21.83
N ASN A 279 1.98 0.73 -20.62
CA ASN A 279 3.31 0.48 -20.06
C ASN A 279 3.71 -1.00 -20.06
N ALA A 280 2.88 -1.90 -20.61
CA ALA A 280 3.19 -3.31 -20.77
C ALA A 280 4.19 -3.52 -21.93
N THR A 281 5.49 -3.37 -21.65
CA THR A 281 6.56 -3.54 -22.65
C THR A 281 6.70 -5.01 -23.08
N PRO A 282 7.31 -5.28 -24.27
CA PRO A 282 7.64 -6.66 -24.69
C PRO A 282 8.53 -7.42 -23.70
N GLU A 283 9.34 -6.71 -22.92
CA GLU A 283 10.20 -7.29 -21.88
C GLU A 283 9.41 -7.79 -20.68
N LEU A 284 8.41 -7.02 -20.23
CA LEU A 284 7.47 -7.44 -19.20
C LEU A 284 6.67 -8.69 -19.62
N ARG A 285 6.29 -8.77 -20.90
CA ARG A 285 5.61 -9.95 -21.45
C ARG A 285 6.53 -11.17 -21.57
N ARG A 286 7.83 -10.98 -21.86
CA ARG A 286 8.82 -12.07 -21.95
C ARG A 286 9.24 -12.57 -20.56
N ALA A 287 9.41 -11.69 -19.58
CA ALA A 287 9.77 -12.07 -18.22
C ALA A 287 8.68 -12.92 -17.56
N ALA A 288 7.42 -12.71 -17.93
CA ALA A 288 6.28 -13.53 -17.49
C ALA A 288 6.23 -14.92 -18.16
N SER A 289 7.03 -15.17 -19.22
CA SER A 289 7.00 -16.42 -20.00
C SER A 289 8.21 -17.34 -19.71
N GLN A 290 9.10 -16.98 -18.79
CA GLN A 290 10.26 -17.75 -18.32
C GLN A 290 10.06 -18.25 -16.89
#